data_e3eb6cb95c42fd60560c0604d21e193d
#
_entry.id   e3eb6cb95c42fd60560c0604d21e193d
#
_cell.length_a   1.000
_cell.length_b   1.000
_cell.length_c   1.000
_cell.angle_alpha   90.00
_cell.angle_beta   90.00
_cell.angle_gamma   90.00
#
_symmetry.space_group_name_H-M   'P 1'
#
loop_
_entity.id
_entity.type
_entity.pdbx_description
1 polymer ?
#
loop_
_entity_poly.entity_id
_entity_poly.type
_entity_poly.pdbx_seq_one_letter_code
_entity_poly.pdbx_strand_id
1 'polypeptide(L)'
;MSESKLSRRNFLRLSALGAAGTVLFPRLLGGDTAVAAPAKGKTAASDTVRLGFIGLGQQAMYLLNGFLTIDGVRIVAGADVYDIKRERFDRRVRKYYASKGIKPEVKTYENYQDILARPDIDAVVIATPDHYHALIAMAACRAGKDVYLEKPMTFTIYEGQQLCKAVRRNNRILQVGSQQRSDEEFIHVANLIREGRLGKISRVKVRVGGPPNPNTLAVEAIPAGLNWDLWQGPLPGKVNYNHELNPPITLDPEQNEQLWGAWRWYEGTGGGLMTDWGAHMFDVAQWALGKDRNGPVEIIPPGHSYYDHLTYLYDNGVVMTEEPFDGTKQGVKFYGDNGWIQVCRGEVLASDPVFLPDTRTKNDDLPYETRIPHQINFIESVRSRIDPTVPVEIGHSSCTVCNLGNIAYKLGRPVKWNPIVEKFMDDPDATALLHYTYRDGY
;
A
#
# COMPACT_ATOMS: atom_id res chain seq x y z
N MET A 1 -17.58 43.19 -13.36
CA MET A 1 -18.40 41.98 -13.56
C MET A 1 -17.89 40.93 -12.63
N SER A 2 -18.72 40.55 -11.67
CA SER A 2 -18.35 39.72 -10.50
C SER A 2 -18.42 38.24 -10.87
N GLU A 3 -17.31 37.52 -10.75
CA GLU A 3 -17.29 36.05 -10.84
C GLU A 3 -17.82 35.45 -9.53
N SER A 4 -18.95 34.77 -9.64
CA SER A 4 -19.58 34.06 -8.53
C SER A 4 -18.86 32.72 -8.28
N LYS A 5 -18.20 32.59 -7.13
CA LYS A 5 -17.65 31.33 -6.63
C LYS A 5 -18.76 30.36 -6.29
N LEU A 6 -18.82 29.22 -6.98
CA LEU A 6 -19.71 28.10 -6.67
C LEU A 6 -19.32 27.46 -5.34
N SER A 7 -20.21 27.50 -4.36
CA SER A 7 -20.01 26.81 -3.07
C SER A 7 -20.38 25.33 -3.15
N ARG A 8 -19.83 24.48 -2.26
CA ARG A 8 -20.17 23.04 -2.13
C ARG A 8 -21.67 22.76 -2.12
N ARG A 9 -22.46 23.67 -1.58
CA ARG A 9 -23.95 23.58 -1.52
C ARG A 9 -24.61 23.70 -2.90
N ASN A 10 -24.04 24.47 -3.81
CA ASN A 10 -24.56 24.63 -5.16
C ASN A 10 -24.14 23.48 -6.08
N PHE A 11 -22.99 22.87 -5.85
CA PHE A 11 -22.54 21.67 -6.56
C PHE A 11 -23.45 20.45 -6.26
N LEU A 12 -23.82 20.27 -4.99
CA LEU A 12 -24.74 19.18 -4.58
C LEU A 12 -26.19 19.35 -5.07
N ARG A 13 -26.62 20.57 -5.40
CA ARG A 13 -27.94 20.81 -5.99
C ARG A 13 -27.99 20.55 -7.50
N LEU A 14 -26.87 20.68 -8.19
CA LEU A 14 -26.77 20.40 -9.64
C LEU A 14 -26.62 18.91 -9.96
N SER A 15 -26.06 18.11 -9.05
CA SER A 15 -25.90 16.66 -9.25
C SER A 15 -27.19 15.86 -9.01
N ALA A 16 -28.25 16.45 -8.47
CA ALA A 16 -29.55 15.79 -8.23
C ALA A 16 -30.51 15.85 -9.45
N LEU A 17 -30.16 16.48 -10.55
CA LEU A 17 -31.03 16.69 -11.73
C LEU A 17 -30.55 16.00 -13.02
N GLY A 18 -29.55 15.11 -12.96
CA GLY A 18 -28.92 14.52 -14.15
C GLY A 18 -28.97 12.98 -14.20
N ALA A 19 -30.12 12.36 -13.95
CA ALA A 19 -30.29 10.93 -14.17
C ALA A 19 -31.19 10.69 -15.39
N ALA A 20 -30.63 10.78 -16.59
CA ALA A 20 -31.02 10.08 -17.83
C ALA A 20 -30.28 10.72 -19.03
N GLY A 21 -29.38 9.97 -19.64
CA GLY A 21 -28.79 10.40 -20.91
C GLY A 21 -27.46 9.71 -21.20
N THR A 22 -27.51 8.75 -22.10
CA THR A 22 -26.36 8.14 -22.79
C THR A 22 -25.39 9.21 -23.29
N VAL A 23 -24.11 9.13 -22.91
CA VAL A 23 -23.05 9.98 -23.44
C VAL A 23 -22.05 9.14 -24.24
N LEU A 24 -22.04 9.42 -25.54
CA LEU A 24 -21.01 9.02 -26.51
C LEU A 24 -19.68 9.69 -26.14
N PHE A 25 -18.61 8.90 -26.11
CA PHE A 25 -17.23 9.41 -25.99
C PHE A 25 -16.72 9.94 -27.32
N PRO A 26 -16.17 11.17 -27.38
CA PRO A 26 -15.26 11.55 -28.45
C PRO A 26 -13.81 11.26 -28.04
N ARG A 27 -13.11 10.50 -28.87
CA ARG A 27 -11.64 10.50 -28.90
C ARG A 27 -11.14 11.91 -29.24
N LEU A 28 -10.23 12.44 -28.46
CA LEU A 28 -9.41 13.58 -28.87
C LEU A 28 -7.93 13.29 -28.53
N LEU A 29 -7.16 13.50 -29.56
CA LEU A 29 -5.71 13.40 -29.72
C LEU A 29 -4.95 14.37 -28.79
N GLY A 30 -3.75 13.93 -28.43
CA GLY A 30 -2.55 14.57 -27.93
C GLY A 30 -2.57 16.06 -27.63
N GLY A 31 -2.06 16.38 -26.45
CA GLY A 31 -1.65 17.71 -26.07
C GLY A 31 -0.99 17.67 -24.70
N ASP A 32 0.34 17.89 -24.68
CA ASP A 32 1.12 18.10 -23.48
C ASP A 32 0.50 19.20 -22.62
N THR A 33 -0.06 18.85 -21.49
CA THR A 33 -0.36 19.82 -20.43
C THR A 33 0.61 19.60 -19.28
N ALA A 34 1.70 20.36 -19.29
CA ALA A 34 2.48 20.58 -18.07
C ALA A 34 1.52 21.09 -16.99
N VAL A 35 1.31 20.29 -15.96
CA VAL A 35 0.54 20.70 -14.78
C VAL A 35 1.37 21.76 -14.06
N ALA A 36 0.98 23.02 -14.21
CA ALA A 36 1.57 24.13 -13.48
C ALA A 36 1.38 23.89 -11.97
N ALA A 37 2.48 23.98 -11.22
CA ALA A 37 2.42 23.92 -9.76
C ALA A 37 1.44 25.00 -9.24
N PRO A 38 0.53 24.66 -8.30
CA PRO A 38 -0.43 25.64 -7.79
C PRO A 38 0.30 26.76 -7.05
N ALA A 39 -0.08 28.00 -7.34
CA ALA A 39 0.42 29.17 -6.63
C ALA A 39 0.13 29.03 -5.13
N LYS A 40 1.14 29.34 -4.27
CA LYS A 40 1.03 29.32 -2.81
C LYS A 40 0.00 30.35 -2.31
N GLY A 41 -1.26 29.93 -2.26
CA GLY A 41 -2.33 30.68 -1.58
C GLY A 41 -2.63 30.04 -0.21
N LYS A 42 -3.02 30.83 0.78
CA LYS A 42 -3.49 30.27 2.08
C LYS A 42 -4.70 29.38 1.81
N THR A 43 -4.58 28.09 2.15
CA THR A 43 -5.69 27.13 2.07
C THR A 43 -6.84 27.59 2.95
N ALA A 44 -8.06 27.63 2.42
CA ALA A 44 -9.24 27.96 3.21
C ALA A 44 -9.47 26.88 4.30
N ALA A 45 -10.03 27.26 5.44
CA ALA A 45 -10.31 26.30 6.52
C ALA A 45 -11.23 25.16 6.08
N SER A 46 -12.09 25.40 5.07
CA SER A 46 -12.96 24.40 4.43
C SER A 46 -12.22 23.35 3.61
N ASP A 47 -10.97 23.61 3.20
CA ASP A 47 -10.16 22.73 2.34
C ASP A 47 -9.11 21.96 3.15
N THR A 48 -9.11 22.14 4.48
CA THR A 48 -8.21 21.42 5.38
C THR A 48 -8.66 19.96 5.53
N VAL A 49 -7.75 19.02 5.29
CA VAL A 49 -7.94 17.60 5.55
C VAL A 49 -7.34 17.24 6.91
N ARG A 50 -8.17 16.76 7.83
CA ARG A 50 -7.78 16.38 9.19
C ARG A 50 -7.53 14.89 9.26
N LEU A 51 -6.29 14.51 9.58
CA LEU A 51 -5.83 13.12 9.58
C LEU A 51 -5.69 12.55 11.00
N GLY A 52 -6.13 11.29 11.14
CA GLY A 52 -5.78 10.42 12.26
C GLY A 52 -4.80 9.32 11.80
N PHE A 53 -3.79 9.02 12.61
CA PHE A 53 -2.84 7.94 12.36
C PHE A 53 -3.19 6.73 13.22
N ILE A 54 -3.17 5.52 12.65
CA ILE A 54 -3.46 4.26 13.34
C ILE A 54 -2.30 3.29 13.09
N GLY A 55 -1.64 2.86 14.20
CA GLY A 55 -0.33 2.21 14.16
C GLY A 55 0.77 3.25 14.01
N LEU A 56 1.55 3.45 15.09
CA LEU A 56 2.56 4.50 15.17
C LEU A 56 3.98 3.92 15.16
N GLY A 57 4.17 2.85 14.37
CA GLY A 57 5.45 2.21 14.13
C GLY A 57 6.38 3.03 13.23
N GLN A 58 7.47 2.41 12.77
CA GLN A 58 8.50 3.05 11.94
C GLN A 58 7.91 3.65 10.66
N GLN A 59 7.09 2.88 9.92
CA GLN A 59 6.49 3.36 8.68
C GLN A 59 5.58 4.58 8.90
N ALA A 60 4.80 4.57 9.98
CA ALA A 60 3.96 5.71 10.32
C ALA A 60 4.77 6.99 10.55
N MET A 61 5.99 6.88 11.12
CA MET A 61 6.85 8.04 11.34
C MET A 61 7.41 8.60 10.02
N TYR A 62 7.74 7.77 9.05
CA TYR A 62 8.10 8.22 7.70
C TYR A 62 6.92 8.92 7.01
N LEU A 63 5.73 8.31 7.05
CA LEU A 63 4.53 8.92 6.48
C LEU A 63 4.18 10.24 7.18
N LEU A 64 4.31 10.31 8.50
CA LEU A 64 4.05 11.52 9.28
C LEU A 64 4.90 12.69 8.81
N ASN A 65 6.22 12.45 8.58
CA ASN A 65 7.13 13.49 8.12
C ASN A 65 6.64 14.10 6.77
N GLY A 66 6.18 13.26 5.84
CA GLY A 66 5.62 13.73 4.58
C GLY A 66 4.29 14.48 4.75
N PHE A 67 3.30 13.86 5.40
CA PHE A 67 1.98 14.48 5.58
C PHE A 67 2.00 15.81 6.33
N LEU A 68 2.93 15.99 7.27
CA LEU A 68 3.11 17.27 8.00
C LEU A 68 3.50 18.42 7.06
N THR A 69 4.13 18.15 5.91
CA THR A 69 4.60 19.18 4.98
C THR A 69 3.57 19.56 3.91
N ILE A 70 2.47 18.80 3.79
CA ILE A 70 1.46 19.04 2.76
C ILE A 70 0.52 20.17 3.19
N ASP A 71 0.38 21.18 2.34
CA ASP A 71 -0.50 22.32 2.59
C ASP A 71 -1.96 21.90 2.76
N GLY A 72 -2.60 22.44 3.78
CA GLY A 72 -3.99 22.12 4.11
C GLY A 72 -4.20 20.74 4.73
N VAL A 73 -3.14 20.10 5.25
CA VAL A 73 -3.23 18.88 6.06
C VAL A 73 -3.06 19.23 7.54
N ARG A 74 -3.85 18.60 8.42
CA ARG A 74 -3.74 18.70 9.88
C ARG A 74 -3.74 17.31 10.49
N ILE A 75 -2.68 16.99 11.22
CA ILE A 75 -2.59 15.77 12.03
C ILE A 75 -3.22 16.06 13.39
N VAL A 76 -4.32 15.40 13.71
CA VAL A 76 -5.13 15.70 14.91
C VAL A 76 -5.30 14.52 15.85
N ALA A 77 -4.87 13.32 15.45
CA ALA A 77 -4.95 12.13 16.29
C ALA A 77 -3.89 11.08 15.93
N GLY A 78 -3.54 10.26 16.93
CA GLY A 78 -2.74 9.05 16.74
C GLY A 78 -3.23 7.93 17.65
N ALA A 79 -3.23 6.66 17.19
CA ALA A 79 -3.54 5.50 18.02
C ALA A 79 -2.47 4.42 17.86
N ASP A 80 -2.03 3.88 18.98
CA ASP A 80 -1.14 2.69 19.03
C ASP A 80 -1.37 1.99 20.37
N VAL A 81 -1.23 0.69 20.37
CA VAL A 81 -1.38 -0.17 21.56
C VAL A 81 -0.17 -0.09 22.51
N TYR A 82 0.88 0.62 22.11
CA TYR A 82 2.09 0.86 22.91
C TYR A 82 2.20 2.34 23.28
N ASP A 83 2.17 2.65 24.57
CA ASP A 83 2.12 4.02 25.11
C ASP A 83 3.32 4.87 24.67
N ILE A 84 4.53 4.33 24.72
CA ILE A 84 5.74 5.05 24.32
C ILE A 84 5.73 5.45 22.83
N LYS A 85 5.09 4.66 21.96
CA LYS A 85 4.90 5.03 20.54
C LYS A 85 3.90 6.18 20.39
N ARG A 86 2.85 6.21 21.23
CA ARG A 86 1.91 7.34 21.30
C ARG A 86 2.61 8.62 21.76
N GLU A 87 3.47 8.52 22.79
CA GLU A 87 4.25 9.65 23.27
C GLU A 87 5.21 10.18 22.21
N ARG A 88 5.96 9.30 21.51
CA ARG A 88 6.83 9.67 20.40
C ARG A 88 6.09 10.46 19.33
N PHE A 89 4.94 9.96 18.92
CA PHE A 89 4.09 10.59 17.91
C PHE A 89 3.64 11.99 18.36
N ASP A 90 3.11 12.12 19.59
CA ASP A 90 2.66 13.39 20.15
C ASP A 90 3.80 14.43 20.22
N ARG A 91 4.98 14.03 20.72
CA ARG A 91 6.17 14.89 20.77
C ARG A 91 6.55 15.41 19.37
N ARG A 92 6.57 14.54 18.34
CA ARG A 92 6.94 14.92 16.97
C ARG A 92 5.93 15.89 16.35
N VAL A 93 4.64 15.60 16.45
CA VAL A 93 3.59 16.47 15.91
C VAL A 93 3.61 17.84 16.59
N ARG A 94 3.72 17.88 17.92
CA ARG A 94 3.80 19.14 18.68
C ARG A 94 5.05 19.94 18.33
N LYS A 95 6.20 19.31 18.25
CA LYS A 95 7.46 19.95 17.85
C LYS A 95 7.35 20.59 16.47
N TYR A 96 6.79 19.87 15.49
CA TYR A 96 6.60 20.40 14.14
C TYR A 96 5.67 21.60 14.12
N TYR A 97 4.48 21.50 14.75
CA TYR A 97 3.54 22.62 14.78
C TYR A 97 4.06 23.83 15.53
N ALA A 98 4.76 23.63 16.65
CA ALA A 98 5.43 24.71 17.36
C ALA A 98 6.44 25.46 16.48
N SER A 99 7.24 24.73 15.67
CA SER A 99 8.21 25.33 14.74
C SER A 99 7.54 26.15 13.62
N LYS A 100 6.25 25.92 13.37
CA LYS A 100 5.44 26.65 12.37
C LYS A 100 4.53 27.71 13.02
N GLY A 101 4.62 27.95 14.34
CA GLY A 101 3.74 28.86 15.05
C GLY A 101 2.28 28.40 15.11
N ILE A 102 2.03 27.10 14.95
CA ILE A 102 0.69 26.50 14.93
C ILE A 102 0.42 25.88 16.27
N LYS A 103 -0.75 26.18 16.86
CA LYS A 103 -1.20 25.51 18.09
C LYS A 103 -1.50 24.04 17.80
N PRO A 104 -0.82 23.08 18.46
CA PRO A 104 -1.09 21.66 18.26
C PRO A 104 -2.41 21.25 18.94
N GLU A 105 -3.24 20.50 18.20
CA GLU A 105 -4.52 19.96 18.67
C GLU A 105 -4.52 18.42 18.65
N VAL A 106 -3.35 17.80 18.70
CA VAL A 106 -3.18 16.36 18.61
C VAL A 106 -3.60 15.67 19.91
N LYS A 107 -4.31 14.53 19.77
CA LYS A 107 -4.64 13.63 20.87
C LYS A 107 -4.23 12.21 20.50
N THR A 108 -3.78 11.42 21.48
CA THR A 108 -3.41 10.03 21.30
C THR A 108 -4.35 9.08 22.04
N TYR A 109 -4.50 7.87 21.50
CA TYR A 109 -5.43 6.85 21.97
C TYR A 109 -4.76 5.48 21.96
N GLU A 110 -5.19 4.59 22.83
CA GLU A 110 -4.79 3.19 22.77
C GLU A 110 -5.59 2.45 21.68
N ASN A 111 -6.90 2.70 21.64
CA ASN A 111 -7.80 2.02 20.69
C ASN A 111 -8.04 2.90 19.46
N TYR A 112 -7.90 2.31 18.27
CA TYR A 112 -8.17 2.97 16.99
C TYR A 112 -9.64 3.38 16.84
N GLN A 113 -10.57 2.69 17.50
CA GLN A 113 -12.00 3.00 17.45
C GLN A 113 -12.30 4.41 17.96
N ASP A 114 -11.52 4.91 18.92
CA ASP A 114 -11.66 6.28 19.41
C ASP A 114 -11.34 7.34 18.34
N ILE A 115 -10.41 7.04 17.43
CA ILE A 115 -10.14 7.88 16.26
C ILE A 115 -11.33 7.83 15.28
N LEU A 116 -11.84 6.64 15.01
CA LEU A 116 -12.95 6.47 14.06
C LEU A 116 -14.24 7.13 14.54
N ALA A 117 -14.47 7.20 15.84
CA ALA A 117 -15.62 7.86 16.46
C ALA A 117 -15.56 9.40 16.37
N ARG A 118 -14.41 10.01 16.08
CA ARG A 118 -14.26 11.46 15.99
C ARG A 118 -14.86 12.03 14.71
N PRO A 119 -15.87 12.92 14.79
CA PRO A 119 -16.51 13.50 13.61
C PRO A 119 -15.62 14.54 12.90
N ASP A 120 -14.61 15.08 13.57
CA ASP A 120 -13.70 16.09 13.04
C ASP A 120 -12.50 15.51 12.28
N ILE A 121 -12.39 14.18 12.14
CA ILE A 121 -11.39 13.51 11.32
C ILE A 121 -11.99 13.18 9.95
N ASP A 122 -11.34 13.62 8.87
CA ASP A 122 -11.77 13.37 7.50
C ASP A 122 -11.23 12.04 6.96
N ALA A 123 -9.96 11.72 7.28
CA ALA A 123 -9.30 10.53 6.78
C ALA A 123 -8.32 9.94 7.80
N VAL A 124 -7.98 8.68 7.61
CA VAL A 124 -7.00 7.97 8.45
C VAL A 124 -5.84 7.43 7.64
N VAL A 125 -4.66 7.40 8.27
CA VAL A 125 -3.45 6.74 7.78
C VAL A 125 -3.26 5.48 8.62
N ILE A 126 -3.32 4.32 8.00
CA ILE A 126 -3.22 3.01 8.67
C ILE A 126 -1.85 2.41 8.34
N ALA A 127 -1.02 2.21 9.35
CA ALA A 127 0.32 1.63 9.26
C ALA A 127 0.58 0.64 10.40
N THR A 128 -0.43 -0.15 10.72
CA THR A 128 -0.39 -1.27 11.66
C THR A 128 0.35 -2.48 11.06
N PRO A 129 0.57 -3.57 11.81
CA PRO A 129 0.89 -4.86 11.21
C PRO A 129 -0.21 -5.34 10.24
N ASP A 130 0.18 -6.16 9.26
CA ASP A 130 -0.65 -6.58 8.12
C ASP A 130 -2.00 -7.17 8.50
N HIS A 131 -2.04 -7.96 9.59
CA HIS A 131 -3.24 -8.65 10.07
C HIS A 131 -4.36 -7.71 10.55
N TYR A 132 -4.05 -6.43 10.78
CA TYR A 132 -5.04 -5.43 11.16
C TYR A 132 -5.54 -4.57 9.98
N HIS A 133 -4.83 -4.57 8.86
CA HIS A 133 -5.09 -3.66 7.74
C HIS A 133 -6.55 -3.71 7.28
N ALA A 134 -7.05 -4.90 6.93
CA ALA A 134 -8.41 -5.06 6.41
C ALA A 134 -9.48 -4.66 7.44
N LEU A 135 -9.33 -5.12 8.68
CA LEU A 135 -10.28 -4.87 9.75
C LEU A 135 -10.47 -3.37 10.01
N ILE A 136 -9.35 -2.65 10.20
CA ILE A 136 -9.37 -1.22 10.50
C ILE A 136 -9.83 -0.42 9.29
N ALA A 137 -9.37 -0.75 8.07
CA ALA A 137 -9.76 -0.04 6.87
C ALA A 137 -11.26 -0.18 6.57
N MET A 138 -11.83 -1.38 6.73
CA MET A 138 -13.28 -1.58 6.59
C MET A 138 -14.06 -0.82 7.67
N ALA A 139 -13.59 -0.79 8.91
CA ALA A 139 -14.20 -0.02 10.00
C ALA A 139 -14.14 1.49 9.72
N ALA A 140 -13.01 1.99 9.21
CA ALA A 140 -12.84 3.38 8.81
C ALA A 140 -13.81 3.76 7.69
N CYS A 141 -13.96 2.91 6.66
CA CYS A 141 -14.94 3.13 5.59
C CYS A 141 -16.38 3.22 6.12
N ARG A 142 -16.77 2.32 7.03
CA ARG A 142 -18.10 2.36 7.68
C ARG A 142 -18.30 3.62 8.54
N ALA A 143 -17.22 4.11 9.18
CA ALA A 143 -17.24 5.35 9.95
C ALA A 143 -17.17 6.62 9.07
N GLY A 144 -17.21 6.47 7.73
CA GLY A 144 -17.20 7.60 6.80
C GLY A 144 -15.83 8.25 6.59
N LYS A 145 -14.73 7.58 6.97
CA LYS A 145 -13.36 8.08 6.79
C LYS A 145 -12.77 7.60 5.48
N ASP A 146 -12.01 8.48 4.81
CA ASP A 146 -11.15 8.08 3.71
C ASP A 146 -9.85 7.47 4.27
N VAL A 147 -9.15 6.66 3.49
CA VAL A 147 -8.09 5.78 4.01
C VAL A 147 -6.83 5.86 3.17
N TYR A 148 -5.70 6.17 3.78
CA TYR A 148 -4.39 5.79 3.28
C TYR A 148 -3.98 4.50 4.01
N LEU A 149 -3.78 3.42 3.28
CA LEU A 149 -3.50 2.10 3.84
C LEU A 149 -2.12 1.62 3.41
N GLU A 150 -1.23 1.32 4.35
CA GLU A 150 0.06 0.76 4.01
C GLU A 150 -0.05 -0.61 3.34
N LYS A 151 0.98 -0.92 2.58
CA LYS A 151 1.16 -2.23 1.92
C LYS A 151 1.75 -3.26 2.93
N PRO A 152 1.52 -4.55 2.75
CA PRO A 152 0.57 -5.18 1.82
C PRO A 152 -0.86 -4.83 2.22
N MET A 153 -1.75 -4.65 1.24
CA MET A 153 -3.09 -4.10 1.49
C MET A 153 -3.88 -4.92 2.50
N THR A 154 -3.79 -6.23 2.44
CA THR A 154 -4.48 -7.16 3.33
C THR A 154 -3.64 -8.41 3.60
N PHE A 155 -3.94 -9.09 4.70
CA PHE A 155 -3.24 -10.31 5.09
C PHE A 155 -3.71 -11.53 4.27
N THR A 156 -4.95 -11.52 3.80
CA THR A 156 -5.55 -12.60 3.00
C THR A 156 -6.25 -12.07 1.74
N ILE A 157 -6.47 -12.96 0.76
CA ILE A 157 -7.20 -12.61 -0.48
C ILE A 157 -8.65 -12.26 -0.16
N TYR A 158 -9.31 -13.03 0.69
CA TYR A 158 -10.71 -12.77 1.07
C TYR A 158 -10.89 -11.41 1.73
N GLU A 159 -9.99 -11.02 2.62
CA GLU A 159 -10.00 -9.67 3.21
C GLU A 159 -9.95 -8.58 2.15
N GLY A 160 -9.10 -8.75 1.13
CA GLY A 160 -9.01 -7.83 0.01
C GLY A 160 -10.33 -7.69 -0.76
N GLN A 161 -10.97 -8.81 -1.06
CA GLN A 161 -12.30 -8.83 -1.69
C GLN A 161 -13.36 -8.09 -0.86
N GLN A 162 -13.34 -8.27 0.47
CA GLN A 162 -14.30 -7.60 1.36
C GLN A 162 -13.96 -6.10 1.50
N LEU A 163 -12.68 -5.72 1.52
CA LEU A 163 -12.26 -4.33 1.59
C LEU A 163 -12.64 -3.57 0.32
N CYS A 164 -12.47 -4.14 -0.88
CA CYS A 164 -12.95 -3.55 -2.14
C CYS A 164 -14.46 -3.23 -2.06
N LYS A 165 -15.25 -4.19 -1.60
CA LYS A 165 -16.70 -3.99 -1.41
C LYS A 165 -17.00 -2.90 -0.38
N ALA A 166 -16.27 -2.86 0.74
CA ALA A 166 -16.49 -1.87 1.79
C ALA A 166 -16.19 -0.45 1.32
N VAL A 167 -15.06 -0.23 0.62
CA VAL A 167 -14.67 1.06 0.06
C VAL A 167 -15.75 1.58 -0.88
N ARG A 168 -16.18 0.76 -1.85
CA ARG A 168 -17.16 1.18 -2.88
C ARG A 168 -18.56 1.40 -2.30
N ARG A 169 -19.04 0.51 -1.42
CA ARG A 169 -20.35 0.66 -0.77
C ARG A 169 -20.46 1.91 0.09
N ASN A 170 -19.37 2.31 0.74
CA ASN A 170 -19.35 3.50 1.60
C ASN A 170 -18.90 4.77 0.84
N ASN A 171 -18.62 4.68 -0.46
CA ASN A 171 -18.15 5.79 -1.29
C ASN A 171 -16.93 6.50 -0.66
N ARG A 172 -15.93 5.71 -0.27
CA ARG A 172 -14.69 6.22 0.33
C ARG A 172 -13.55 6.21 -0.67
N ILE A 173 -12.63 7.15 -0.48
CA ILE A 173 -11.32 7.13 -1.14
C ILE A 173 -10.42 6.22 -0.32
N LEU A 174 -9.77 5.26 -0.98
CA LEU A 174 -8.71 4.48 -0.38
C LEU A 174 -7.51 4.47 -1.33
N GLN A 175 -6.34 4.84 -0.82
CA GLN A 175 -5.05 4.69 -1.50
C GLN A 175 -4.18 3.70 -0.74
N VAL A 176 -3.60 2.74 -1.47
CA VAL A 176 -2.62 1.80 -0.93
C VAL A 176 -1.21 2.37 -1.05
N GLY A 177 -0.35 2.13 -0.07
CA GLY A 177 1.02 2.64 0.04
C GLY A 177 2.03 2.04 -0.95
N SER A 178 1.63 1.76 -2.19
CA SER A 178 2.50 1.30 -3.28
C SER A 178 3.23 2.49 -3.92
N GLN A 179 4.13 3.10 -3.17
CA GLN A 179 4.73 4.41 -3.48
C GLN A 179 5.59 4.41 -4.75
N GLN A 180 6.11 3.25 -5.19
CA GLN A 180 6.83 3.13 -6.47
C GLN A 180 6.00 3.57 -7.68
N ARG A 181 4.68 3.51 -7.62
CA ARG A 181 3.82 4.05 -8.69
C ARG A 181 3.84 5.58 -8.80
N SER A 182 4.52 6.24 -7.88
CA SER A 182 4.75 7.69 -7.87
C SER A 182 6.24 8.06 -7.98
N ASP A 183 7.12 7.09 -8.18
CA ASP A 183 8.55 7.28 -8.39
C ASP A 183 8.88 7.28 -9.88
N GLU A 184 9.66 8.24 -10.34
CA GLU A 184 9.91 8.51 -11.77
C GLU A 184 10.55 7.34 -12.51
N GLU A 185 11.51 6.63 -11.90
CA GLU A 185 12.14 5.46 -12.51
C GLU A 185 11.16 4.32 -12.78
N PHE A 186 10.24 4.06 -11.85
CA PHE A 186 9.22 3.02 -12.02
C PHE A 186 8.14 3.45 -13.01
N ILE A 187 7.75 4.74 -13.00
CA ILE A 187 6.82 5.33 -13.97
C ILE A 187 7.41 5.21 -15.39
N HIS A 188 8.70 5.54 -15.55
CA HIS A 188 9.38 5.43 -16.83
C HIS A 188 9.31 3.99 -17.38
N VAL A 189 9.72 3.00 -16.58
CA VAL A 189 9.74 1.60 -17.02
C VAL A 189 8.35 1.08 -17.33
N ALA A 190 7.36 1.37 -16.49
CA ALA A 190 5.98 0.94 -16.72
C ALA A 190 5.40 1.55 -18.00
N ASN A 191 5.63 2.84 -18.26
CA ASN A 191 5.16 3.51 -19.47
C ASN A 191 5.86 2.96 -20.72
N LEU A 192 7.18 2.79 -20.69
CA LEU A 192 7.97 2.22 -21.80
C LEU A 192 7.42 0.85 -22.25
N ILE A 193 7.07 0.00 -21.29
CA ILE A 193 6.51 -1.33 -21.56
C ILE A 193 5.09 -1.21 -22.11
N ARG A 194 4.25 -0.39 -21.51
CA ARG A 194 2.84 -0.18 -21.93
C ARG A 194 2.71 0.49 -23.30
N GLU A 195 3.68 1.30 -23.69
CA GLU A 195 3.80 1.90 -25.03
C GLU A 195 4.32 0.89 -26.07
N GLY A 196 4.68 -0.33 -25.66
CA GLY A 196 5.15 -1.39 -26.53
C GLY A 196 6.58 -1.21 -27.05
N ARG A 197 7.36 -0.29 -26.48
CA ARG A 197 8.73 0.01 -26.94
C ARG A 197 9.68 -1.19 -26.77
N LEU A 198 9.45 -2.02 -25.74
CA LEU A 198 10.22 -3.24 -25.51
C LEU A 198 9.76 -4.43 -26.41
N GLY A 199 8.71 -4.23 -27.21
CA GLY A 199 8.07 -5.31 -27.96
C GLY A 199 7.15 -6.15 -27.08
N LYS A 200 6.82 -7.37 -27.53
CA LYS A 200 5.98 -8.29 -26.73
C LYS A 200 6.80 -8.83 -25.55
N ILE A 201 6.28 -8.60 -24.35
CA ILE A 201 6.89 -9.18 -23.14
C ILE A 201 6.60 -10.68 -23.08
N SER A 202 7.64 -11.49 -22.94
CA SER A 202 7.54 -12.95 -22.81
C SER A 202 7.89 -13.43 -21.40
N ARG A 203 8.83 -12.76 -20.71
CA ARG A 203 9.31 -13.16 -19.40
C ARG A 203 9.50 -11.96 -18.49
N VAL A 204 9.19 -12.16 -17.21
CA VAL A 204 9.47 -11.20 -16.14
C VAL A 204 10.17 -11.93 -15.00
N LYS A 205 11.25 -11.35 -14.47
CA LYS A 205 11.87 -11.78 -13.22
C LYS A 205 11.57 -10.77 -12.14
N VAL A 206 11.14 -11.26 -11.00
CA VAL A 206 10.86 -10.43 -9.82
C VAL A 206 11.69 -10.96 -8.67
N ARG A 207 12.44 -10.08 -8.01
CA ARG A 207 13.21 -10.46 -6.84
C ARG A 207 12.58 -9.83 -5.61
N VAL A 208 12.01 -10.66 -4.74
CA VAL A 208 11.38 -10.21 -3.48
C VAL A 208 11.89 -10.99 -2.28
N GLY A 209 11.95 -12.31 -2.38
CA GLY A 209 12.33 -13.26 -1.33
C GLY A 209 11.18 -14.23 -1.00
N GLY A 210 11.46 -15.15 -0.08
CA GLY A 210 10.60 -16.30 0.18
C GLY A 210 9.35 -16.04 1.02
N PRO A 211 8.57 -17.12 1.24
CA PRO A 211 7.41 -17.13 2.14
C PRO A 211 7.83 -16.87 3.60
N PRO A 212 6.86 -16.70 4.53
CA PRO A 212 7.19 -16.49 5.94
C PRO A 212 7.84 -17.74 6.55
N ASN A 213 8.73 -17.51 7.52
CA ASN A 213 9.37 -18.56 8.30
C ASN A 213 8.44 -19.05 9.43
N PRO A 214 8.57 -20.30 9.88
CA PRO A 214 7.91 -20.75 11.09
C PRO A 214 8.27 -19.86 12.28
N ASN A 215 7.27 -19.52 13.11
CA ASN A 215 7.52 -18.71 14.30
C ASN A 215 8.04 -19.59 15.45
N THR A 216 9.35 -19.56 15.63
CA THR A 216 10.08 -20.30 16.69
C THR A 216 10.69 -19.38 17.74
N LEU A 217 10.23 -18.13 17.82
CA LEU A 217 10.76 -17.14 18.75
C LEU A 217 10.49 -17.54 20.21
N ALA A 218 11.49 -17.27 21.06
CA ALA A 218 11.36 -17.48 22.50
C ALA A 218 10.28 -16.58 23.10
N VAL A 219 9.62 -17.08 24.14
CA VAL A 219 8.63 -16.29 24.89
C VAL A 219 9.35 -15.30 25.79
N GLU A 220 8.95 -14.06 25.74
CA GLU A 220 9.49 -13.00 26.57
C GLU A 220 8.42 -12.27 27.38
N ALA A 221 8.85 -11.53 28.40
CA ALA A 221 7.93 -10.70 29.18
C ALA A 221 7.44 -9.53 28.35
N ILE A 222 6.13 -9.29 28.37
CA ILE A 222 5.51 -8.14 27.70
C ILE A 222 6.02 -6.85 28.37
N PRO A 223 6.58 -5.90 27.62
CA PRO A 223 7.05 -4.64 28.18
C PRO A 223 5.90 -3.82 28.76
N ALA A 224 6.19 -3.03 29.80
CA ALA A 224 5.23 -2.13 30.38
C ALA A 224 4.69 -1.16 29.32
N GLY A 225 3.39 -0.83 29.41
CA GLY A 225 2.73 0.09 28.49
C GLY A 225 2.34 -0.51 27.13
N LEU A 226 2.69 -1.78 26.84
CA LEU A 226 2.26 -2.48 25.63
C LEU A 226 1.03 -3.35 25.92
N ASN A 227 -0.08 -3.08 25.26
CA ASN A 227 -1.23 -3.94 25.24
C ASN A 227 -1.06 -5.03 24.17
N TRP A 228 -0.44 -6.15 24.57
CA TRP A 228 -0.12 -7.24 23.63
C TRP A 228 -1.37 -7.97 23.10
N ASP A 229 -2.43 -8.01 23.88
CA ASP A 229 -3.68 -8.61 23.41
C ASP A 229 -4.32 -7.81 22.28
N LEU A 230 -4.37 -6.50 22.41
CA LEU A 230 -4.80 -5.61 21.31
C LEU A 230 -3.82 -5.65 20.13
N TRP A 231 -2.50 -5.85 20.36
CA TRP A 231 -1.56 -5.98 19.26
C TRP A 231 -1.85 -7.21 18.38
N GLN A 232 -2.21 -8.34 19.01
CA GLN A 232 -2.55 -9.55 18.28
C GLN A 232 -3.83 -9.40 17.44
N GLY A 233 -4.79 -8.61 17.91
CA GLY A 233 -6.02 -8.30 17.17
C GLY A 233 -6.73 -9.54 16.66
N PRO A 234 -7.05 -9.61 15.35
CA PRO A 234 -7.86 -10.70 14.77
C PRO A 234 -7.09 -12.00 14.52
N LEU A 235 -5.82 -12.12 14.90
CA LEU A 235 -5.04 -13.35 14.65
C LEU A 235 -5.73 -14.58 15.23
N PRO A 236 -5.78 -15.71 14.49
CA PRO A 236 -6.58 -16.88 14.87
C PRO A 236 -6.02 -17.65 16.06
N GLY A 237 -4.78 -17.43 16.41
CA GLY A 237 -4.09 -18.10 17.51
C GLY A 237 -3.42 -17.12 18.46
N LYS A 238 -3.03 -17.60 19.63
CA LYS A 238 -2.24 -16.82 20.57
C LYS A 238 -0.79 -16.75 20.10
N VAL A 239 -0.29 -15.54 19.89
CA VAL A 239 1.12 -15.26 19.62
C VAL A 239 1.79 -14.78 20.90
N ASN A 240 2.85 -15.46 21.35
CA ASN A 240 3.62 -15.01 22.50
C ASN A 240 4.45 -13.78 22.13
N TYR A 241 4.64 -12.88 23.08
CA TYR A 241 5.49 -11.72 22.87
C TYR A 241 6.96 -12.12 22.72
N ASN A 242 7.61 -11.48 21.79
CA ASN A 242 9.06 -11.42 21.64
C ASN A 242 9.43 -10.02 21.11
N HIS A 243 10.56 -9.48 21.57
CA HIS A 243 10.99 -8.12 21.18
C HIS A 243 11.24 -7.98 19.69
N GLU A 244 11.58 -9.03 18.96
CA GLU A 244 11.73 -8.99 17.50
C GLU A 244 10.40 -8.69 16.80
N LEU A 245 9.28 -9.24 17.31
CA LEU A 245 7.96 -8.98 16.72
C LEU A 245 7.56 -7.51 16.87
N ASN A 246 7.79 -6.93 18.02
CA ASN A 246 7.48 -5.53 18.30
C ASN A 246 8.60 -4.91 19.13
N PRO A 247 9.67 -4.39 18.48
CA PRO A 247 10.84 -3.87 19.16
C PRO A 247 10.49 -2.74 20.12
N PRO A 248 11.00 -2.78 21.37
CA PRO A 248 10.87 -1.66 22.29
C PRO A 248 11.72 -0.47 21.80
N ILE A 249 11.21 0.71 22.06
CA ILE A 249 11.93 1.98 21.80
C ILE A 249 12.15 2.74 23.08
N THR A 250 13.10 3.70 23.08
CA THR A 250 13.24 4.72 24.13
C THR A 250 13.18 6.11 23.51
N LEU A 251 12.86 7.12 24.30
CA LEU A 251 12.72 8.50 23.84
C LEU A 251 13.84 9.42 24.36
N ASP A 252 14.41 9.09 25.52
CA ASP A 252 15.41 9.91 26.21
C ASP A 252 16.53 8.98 26.76
N PRO A 253 17.62 8.71 26.03
CA PRO A 253 17.86 9.06 24.62
C PRO A 253 16.98 8.26 23.65
N GLU A 254 16.75 8.81 22.46
CA GLU A 254 16.05 8.09 21.39
C GLU A 254 16.88 6.89 20.93
N GLN A 255 16.34 5.67 21.09
CA GLN A 255 16.97 4.42 20.66
C GLN A 255 15.96 3.51 19.98
N ASN A 256 16.46 2.67 19.09
CA ASN A 256 15.67 1.68 18.35
C ASN A 256 14.60 2.28 17.42
N GLU A 257 14.65 3.57 17.16
CA GLU A 257 13.74 4.30 16.28
C GLU A 257 13.71 3.72 14.86
N GLN A 258 14.80 3.15 14.41
CA GLN A 258 14.99 2.62 13.05
C GLN A 258 14.70 1.11 12.95
N LEU A 259 14.35 0.45 14.06
CA LEU A 259 14.11 -0.98 14.06
C LEU A 259 12.72 -1.30 13.47
N TRP A 260 12.72 -2.19 12.52
CA TRP A 260 11.50 -2.77 11.95
C TRP A 260 11.10 -4.01 12.73
N GLY A 261 9.83 -4.13 13.07
CA GLY A 261 9.33 -5.35 13.70
C GLY A 261 9.44 -6.55 12.76
N ALA A 262 10.07 -7.63 13.23
CA ALA A 262 10.25 -8.85 12.47
C ALA A 262 8.95 -9.68 12.32
N TRP A 263 7.83 -9.21 12.86
CA TRP A 263 6.52 -9.84 12.67
C TRP A 263 6.21 -10.14 11.19
N ARG A 264 6.81 -9.37 10.27
CA ARG A 264 6.68 -9.54 8.81
C ARG A 264 7.16 -10.88 8.31
N TRP A 265 8.16 -11.44 8.98
CA TRP A 265 8.92 -12.60 8.53
C TRP A 265 8.38 -13.92 9.04
N TYR A 266 7.42 -13.91 9.97
CA TYR A 266 6.96 -15.12 10.66
C TYR A 266 5.52 -15.47 10.28
N GLU A 267 5.27 -16.79 10.12
CA GLU A 267 3.92 -17.32 9.95
C GLU A 267 3.00 -16.87 11.09
N GLY A 268 1.76 -16.60 10.76
CA GLY A 268 0.73 -16.16 11.70
C GLY A 268 0.76 -14.68 12.03
N THR A 269 1.83 -13.94 11.71
CA THR A 269 1.89 -12.50 11.95
C THR A 269 2.20 -11.69 10.70
N GLY A 270 2.88 -12.29 9.71
CA GLY A 270 3.22 -11.66 8.42
C GLY A 270 3.25 -12.67 7.28
N GLY A 271 3.36 -12.20 6.06
CA GLY A 271 3.41 -13.02 4.84
C GLY A 271 4.82 -13.21 4.27
N GLY A 272 5.86 -12.95 5.06
CA GLY A 272 7.25 -13.04 4.64
C GLY A 272 7.67 -11.93 3.68
N LEU A 273 8.85 -12.08 3.10
CA LEU A 273 9.33 -11.19 2.04
C LEU A 273 8.39 -11.25 0.82
N MET A 274 7.72 -12.37 0.62
CA MET A 274 6.75 -12.59 -0.46
C MET A 274 5.62 -11.55 -0.45
N THR A 275 5.16 -11.09 0.71
CA THR A 275 4.15 -10.02 0.81
C THR A 275 4.77 -8.66 1.07
N ASP A 276 5.83 -8.57 1.88
CA ASP A 276 6.44 -7.28 2.24
C ASP A 276 7.09 -6.60 1.04
N TRP A 277 8.05 -7.25 0.35
CA TRP A 277 8.63 -6.75 -0.89
C TRP A 277 7.81 -7.10 -2.13
N GLY A 278 7.05 -8.20 -2.07
CA GLY A 278 6.15 -8.60 -3.16
C GLY A 278 5.11 -7.53 -3.47
N ALA A 279 4.51 -6.92 -2.45
CA ALA A 279 3.55 -5.81 -2.64
C ALA A 279 4.16 -4.56 -3.31
N HIS A 280 5.49 -4.49 -3.40
CA HIS A 280 6.18 -3.47 -4.19
C HIS A 280 6.49 -3.96 -5.60
N MET A 281 7.14 -5.12 -5.73
CA MET A 281 7.75 -5.54 -6.99
C MET A 281 6.78 -6.33 -7.88
N PHE A 282 5.91 -7.19 -7.33
CA PHE A 282 4.82 -7.76 -8.12
C PHE A 282 3.81 -6.67 -8.54
N ASP A 283 3.61 -5.64 -7.74
CA ASP A 283 2.80 -4.48 -8.11
C ASP A 283 3.35 -3.78 -9.36
N VAL A 284 4.66 -3.54 -9.42
CA VAL A 284 5.33 -2.96 -10.60
C VAL A 284 5.19 -3.88 -11.82
N ALA A 285 5.34 -5.21 -11.64
CA ALA A 285 5.16 -6.18 -12.72
C ALA A 285 3.73 -6.16 -13.26
N GLN A 286 2.72 -6.25 -12.38
CA GLN A 286 1.30 -6.18 -12.74
C GLN A 286 0.96 -4.89 -13.50
N TRP A 287 1.44 -3.76 -12.99
CA TRP A 287 1.24 -2.45 -13.60
C TRP A 287 1.82 -2.34 -15.01
N ALA A 288 3.10 -2.70 -15.16
CA ALA A 288 3.77 -2.64 -16.47
C ALA A 288 3.12 -3.58 -17.50
N LEU A 289 2.68 -4.77 -17.07
CA LEU A 289 1.97 -5.74 -17.91
C LEU A 289 0.51 -5.35 -18.22
N GLY A 290 -0.02 -4.27 -17.64
CA GLY A 290 -1.42 -3.88 -17.78
C GLY A 290 -2.40 -4.86 -17.09
N LYS A 291 -1.94 -5.53 -16.02
CA LYS A 291 -2.71 -6.54 -15.27
C LYS A 291 -3.26 -6.02 -13.93
N ASP A 292 -3.46 -4.73 -13.81
CA ASP A 292 -3.92 -4.05 -12.58
C ASP A 292 -5.25 -4.58 -11.98
N ARG A 293 -6.06 -5.27 -12.78
CA ARG A 293 -7.34 -5.87 -12.36
C ARG A 293 -7.48 -7.29 -12.87
N ASN A 294 -6.36 -7.97 -13.00
CA ASN A 294 -6.23 -9.33 -13.50
C ASN A 294 -5.04 -9.98 -12.79
N GLY A 295 -4.65 -11.20 -13.17
CA GLY A 295 -3.52 -11.86 -12.54
C GLY A 295 -3.08 -13.11 -13.27
N PRO A 296 -2.19 -13.89 -12.64
CA PRO A 296 -1.79 -15.18 -13.16
C PRO A 296 -2.95 -16.18 -13.14
N VAL A 297 -2.89 -17.18 -13.99
CA VAL A 297 -3.88 -18.27 -14.09
C VAL A 297 -3.38 -19.58 -13.47
N GLU A 298 -2.07 -19.71 -13.28
CA GLU A 298 -1.44 -20.85 -12.61
C GLU A 298 -0.20 -20.37 -11.84
N ILE A 299 -0.01 -20.91 -10.65
CA ILE A 299 1.11 -20.63 -9.76
C ILE A 299 1.79 -21.96 -9.42
N ILE A 300 3.10 -22.04 -9.69
CA ILE A 300 3.89 -23.26 -9.61
C ILE A 300 5.03 -23.03 -8.62
N PRO A 301 5.06 -23.73 -7.46
CA PRO A 301 6.16 -23.60 -6.52
C PRO A 301 7.44 -24.24 -7.06
N PRO A 302 8.63 -23.90 -6.50
CA PRO A 302 9.90 -24.46 -6.93
C PRO A 302 9.92 -26.00 -6.90
N GLY A 303 10.64 -26.60 -7.87
CA GLY A 303 10.82 -28.06 -7.96
C GLY A 303 9.66 -28.82 -8.58
N HIS A 304 8.66 -28.12 -9.13
CA HIS A 304 7.56 -28.71 -9.87
C HIS A 304 7.71 -28.51 -11.37
N SER A 305 7.47 -29.58 -12.14
CA SER A 305 7.65 -29.62 -13.60
C SER A 305 9.10 -29.24 -13.98
N TYR A 306 9.28 -28.21 -14.78
CA TYR A 306 10.59 -27.71 -15.24
C TYR A 306 10.97 -26.37 -14.57
N TYR A 307 10.28 -26.01 -13.46
CA TYR A 307 10.47 -24.71 -12.83
C TYR A 307 11.24 -24.83 -11.50
N ASP A 308 12.44 -24.25 -11.47
CA ASP A 308 13.31 -24.21 -10.28
C ASP A 308 12.94 -23.08 -9.32
N HIS A 309 12.09 -22.15 -9.76
CA HIS A 309 11.66 -20.98 -9.04
C HIS A 309 10.14 -20.88 -8.96
N LEU A 310 9.60 -20.16 -7.98
CA LEU A 310 8.19 -19.84 -7.95
C LEU A 310 7.80 -19.14 -9.24
N THR A 311 6.85 -19.73 -9.97
CA THR A 311 6.47 -19.31 -11.31
C THR A 311 4.99 -18.99 -11.38
N TYR A 312 4.69 -17.90 -12.05
CA TYR A 312 3.34 -17.44 -12.34
C TYR A 312 3.12 -17.44 -13.85
N LEU A 313 2.14 -18.17 -14.32
CA LEU A 313 1.75 -18.21 -15.73
C LEU A 313 0.54 -17.29 -15.95
N TYR A 314 0.64 -16.42 -16.95
CA TYR A 314 -0.44 -15.51 -17.34
C TYR A 314 -1.16 -16.02 -18.60
N ASP A 315 -2.43 -15.63 -18.75
CA ASP A 315 -3.30 -16.00 -19.88
C ASP A 315 -2.79 -15.55 -21.27
N ASN A 316 -1.93 -14.52 -21.30
CA ASN A 316 -1.31 -13.98 -22.52
C ASN A 316 0.06 -14.61 -22.87
N GLY A 317 0.47 -15.65 -22.13
CA GLY A 317 1.72 -16.40 -22.33
C GLY A 317 2.94 -15.78 -21.64
N VAL A 318 2.79 -14.71 -20.88
CA VAL A 318 3.88 -14.18 -20.04
C VAL A 318 4.18 -15.17 -18.92
N VAL A 319 5.46 -15.45 -18.70
CA VAL A 319 5.96 -16.22 -17.56
C VAL A 319 6.67 -15.26 -16.62
N MET A 320 6.19 -15.16 -15.37
CA MET A 320 6.84 -14.39 -14.31
C MET A 320 7.42 -15.34 -13.26
N THR A 321 8.68 -15.12 -12.88
CA THR A 321 9.37 -15.93 -11.87
C THR A 321 9.85 -15.07 -10.72
N GLU A 322 9.71 -15.58 -9.48
CA GLU A 322 10.38 -15.01 -8.31
C GLU A 322 11.76 -15.65 -8.21
N GLU A 323 12.79 -14.93 -8.59
CA GLU A 323 14.17 -15.41 -8.60
C GLU A 323 15.18 -14.26 -8.43
N PRO A 324 16.38 -14.54 -7.89
CA PRO A 324 17.50 -13.60 -7.94
C PRO A 324 17.92 -13.30 -9.39
N PHE A 325 18.28 -12.07 -9.65
CA PHE A 325 18.92 -11.63 -10.89
C PHE A 325 19.97 -10.56 -10.58
N ASP A 326 20.69 -10.08 -11.57
CA ASP A 326 21.84 -9.19 -11.45
C ASP A 326 21.77 -8.20 -10.25
N GLY A 327 22.69 -8.32 -9.31
CA GLY A 327 22.76 -7.52 -8.09
C GLY A 327 22.04 -8.12 -6.88
N THR A 328 22.04 -7.40 -5.77
CA THR A 328 21.47 -7.83 -4.48
C THR A 328 20.18 -7.13 -4.10
N LYS A 329 19.70 -6.18 -4.89
CA LYS A 329 18.51 -5.36 -4.59
C LYS A 329 17.23 -6.04 -5.07
N GLN A 330 16.13 -5.82 -4.36
CA GLN A 330 14.79 -6.18 -4.81
C GLN A 330 14.42 -5.33 -6.04
N GLY A 331 13.83 -5.96 -7.04
CA GLY A 331 13.54 -5.29 -8.30
C GLY A 331 12.74 -6.15 -9.26
N VAL A 332 12.52 -5.61 -10.46
CA VAL A 332 11.81 -6.28 -11.56
C VAL A 332 12.62 -6.15 -12.85
N LYS A 333 12.73 -7.25 -13.61
CA LYS A 333 13.38 -7.28 -14.91
C LYS A 333 12.43 -7.85 -15.97
N PHE A 334 12.21 -7.11 -17.03
CA PHE A 334 11.31 -7.43 -18.10
C PHE A 334 12.11 -7.80 -19.36
N TYR A 335 11.71 -8.86 -20.05
CA TYR A 335 12.28 -9.32 -21.31
C TYR A 335 11.23 -9.27 -22.41
N GLY A 336 11.49 -8.50 -23.43
CA GLY A 336 10.66 -8.35 -24.62
C GLY A 336 11.43 -8.65 -25.90
N ASP A 337 10.75 -8.58 -27.04
CA ASP A 337 11.36 -8.87 -28.34
C ASP A 337 12.53 -7.95 -28.70
N ASN A 338 12.50 -6.68 -28.21
CA ASN A 338 13.50 -5.67 -28.54
C ASN A 338 14.64 -5.57 -27.50
N GLY A 339 14.61 -6.38 -26.42
CA GLY A 339 15.63 -6.37 -25.39
C GLY A 339 15.07 -6.54 -23.98
N TRP A 340 15.78 -6.02 -23.00
CA TRP A 340 15.35 -6.08 -21.60
C TRP A 340 15.55 -4.74 -20.88
N ILE A 341 14.72 -4.52 -19.85
CA ILE A 341 14.86 -3.41 -18.90
C ILE A 341 14.65 -3.92 -17.48
N GLN A 342 15.39 -3.34 -16.53
CA GLN A 342 15.36 -3.68 -15.10
C GLN A 342 15.20 -2.41 -14.29
N VAL A 343 14.40 -2.48 -13.23
CA VAL A 343 14.22 -1.38 -12.28
C VAL A 343 14.28 -1.89 -10.85
N CYS A 344 15.00 -1.17 -10.02
CA CYS A 344 14.97 -1.23 -8.56
C CYS A 344 15.02 0.19 -8.01
N ARG A 345 14.89 0.38 -6.70
CA ARG A 345 14.99 1.72 -6.10
C ARG A 345 16.35 2.35 -6.39
N GLY A 346 16.34 3.51 -7.04
CA GLY A 346 17.52 4.30 -7.40
C GLY A 346 18.32 3.76 -8.58
N GLU A 347 17.79 2.80 -9.37
CA GLU A 347 18.53 2.26 -10.49
C GLU A 347 17.62 1.73 -11.60
N VAL A 348 17.93 2.12 -12.84
CA VAL A 348 17.36 1.54 -14.07
C VAL A 348 18.51 1.05 -14.93
N LEU A 349 18.45 -0.22 -15.34
CA LEU A 349 19.40 -0.85 -16.26
C LEU A 349 18.64 -1.39 -17.47
N ALA A 350 19.27 -1.36 -18.64
CA ALA A 350 18.66 -1.85 -19.87
C ALA A 350 19.70 -2.47 -20.81
N SER A 351 19.22 -3.30 -21.74
CA SER A 351 20.04 -3.89 -22.82
C SER A 351 20.52 -2.85 -23.83
N ASP A 352 19.77 -1.77 -24.00
CA ASP A 352 20.07 -0.68 -24.92
C ASP A 352 19.85 0.67 -24.20
N PRO A 353 20.78 1.63 -24.34
CA PRO A 353 20.62 2.95 -23.77
C PRO A 353 19.34 3.69 -24.17
N VAL A 354 18.74 3.36 -25.33
CA VAL A 354 17.48 3.95 -25.79
C VAL A 354 16.29 3.70 -24.85
N PHE A 355 16.39 2.70 -23.97
CA PHE A 355 15.37 2.38 -22.98
C PHE A 355 15.59 3.08 -21.65
N LEU A 356 16.75 3.69 -21.43
CA LEU A 356 17.02 4.43 -20.19
C LEU A 356 16.29 5.76 -20.16
N PRO A 357 15.95 6.30 -18.98
CA PRO A 357 15.40 7.65 -18.87
C PRO A 357 16.42 8.69 -19.36
N ASP A 358 15.94 9.76 -20.02
CA ASP A 358 16.76 10.83 -20.62
C ASP A 358 17.61 11.59 -19.59
N THR A 359 17.14 11.65 -18.37
CA THR A 359 17.87 12.23 -17.25
C THR A 359 17.89 11.23 -16.10
N ARG A 360 19.06 11.03 -15.47
CA ARG A 360 19.09 10.52 -14.10
C ARG A 360 18.37 11.56 -13.24
N THR A 361 17.11 11.32 -12.96
CA THR A 361 16.40 12.14 -12.00
C THR A 361 17.12 11.93 -10.67
N LYS A 362 17.73 13.01 -10.18
CA LYS A 362 18.48 13.03 -8.91
C LYS A 362 17.55 12.94 -7.70
N ASN A 363 16.63 11.97 -7.70
CA ASN A 363 15.88 11.60 -6.50
C ASN A 363 16.70 10.68 -5.58
N ASP A 364 17.89 10.26 -6.05
CA ASP A 364 18.77 9.35 -5.31
C ASP A 364 19.28 9.94 -3.99
N ASP A 365 19.34 11.28 -3.89
CA ASP A 365 19.87 12.00 -2.72
C ASP A 365 18.77 12.43 -1.73
N LEU A 366 17.48 12.25 -2.07
CA LEU A 366 16.40 12.61 -1.16
C LEU A 366 16.09 11.45 -0.22
N PRO A 367 16.08 11.68 1.10
CA PRO A 367 15.60 10.69 2.05
C PRO A 367 14.21 10.18 1.66
N TYR A 368 13.96 8.89 1.88
CA TYR A 368 12.65 8.27 1.59
C TYR A 368 11.48 9.06 2.19
N GLU A 369 11.71 9.71 3.33
CA GLU A 369 10.72 10.56 4.03
C GLU A 369 10.29 11.80 3.23
N THR A 370 11.02 12.18 2.20
CA THR A 370 10.67 13.34 1.34
C THR A 370 9.94 12.95 0.07
N ARG A 371 9.73 11.66 -0.18
CA ARG A 371 8.98 11.16 -1.33
C ARG A 371 7.49 11.29 -1.09
N ILE A 372 6.99 12.51 -1.15
CA ILE A 372 5.60 12.87 -0.86
C ILE A 372 4.61 12.85 -2.04
N PRO A 373 5.00 12.66 -3.34
CA PRO A 373 4.03 12.72 -4.44
C PRO A 373 2.84 11.77 -4.24
N HIS A 374 3.10 10.58 -3.70
CA HIS A 374 2.05 9.59 -3.42
C HIS A 374 1.07 10.04 -2.32
N GLN A 375 1.57 10.71 -1.29
CA GLN A 375 0.77 11.27 -0.21
C GLN A 375 -0.03 12.49 -0.68
N ILE A 376 0.57 13.34 -1.53
CA ILE A 376 -0.12 14.48 -2.17
C ILE A 376 -1.29 13.97 -3.00
N ASN A 377 -1.08 12.93 -3.82
CA ASN A 377 -2.13 12.32 -4.63
C ASN A 377 -3.30 11.81 -3.77
N PHE A 378 -3.03 11.20 -2.59
CA PHE A 378 -4.08 10.83 -1.66
C PHE A 378 -4.92 12.03 -1.20
N ILE A 379 -4.27 13.11 -0.76
CA ILE A 379 -4.95 14.32 -0.29
C ILE A 379 -5.78 14.98 -1.40
N GLU A 380 -5.25 15.02 -2.62
CA GLU A 380 -5.97 15.51 -3.79
C GLU A 380 -7.19 14.63 -4.12
N SER A 381 -7.05 13.31 -4.03
CA SER A 381 -8.15 12.37 -4.21
C SER A 381 -9.24 12.52 -3.15
N VAL A 382 -8.87 12.72 -1.88
CA VAL A 382 -9.83 13.04 -0.80
C VAL A 382 -10.62 14.31 -1.12
N ARG A 383 -9.97 15.35 -1.66
CA ARG A 383 -10.59 16.64 -2.02
C ARG A 383 -11.48 16.54 -3.26
N SER A 384 -10.96 15.90 -4.31
CA SER A 384 -11.62 15.80 -5.62
C SER A 384 -12.68 14.71 -5.71
N ARG A 385 -12.61 13.71 -4.82
CA ARG A 385 -13.39 12.47 -4.87
C ARG A 385 -13.11 11.61 -6.11
N ILE A 386 -11.94 11.80 -6.75
CA ILE A 386 -11.44 10.97 -7.85
C ILE A 386 -10.53 9.89 -7.24
N ASP A 387 -10.60 8.67 -7.76
CA ASP A 387 -9.76 7.57 -7.32
C ASP A 387 -8.27 7.95 -7.41
N PRO A 388 -7.45 7.54 -6.42
CA PRO A 388 -6.01 7.82 -6.40
C PRO A 388 -5.24 6.93 -7.38
N THR A 389 -3.93 7.15 -7.46
CA THR A 389 -3.01 6.35 -8.29
C THR A 389 -3.11 4.85 -7.99
N VAL A 390 -3.30 4.47 -6.72
CA VAL A 390 -3.44 3.06 -6.31
C VAL A 390 -4.74 2.87 -5.52
N PRO A 391 -5.89 2.84 -6.22
CA PRO A 391 -7.16 2.55 -5.57
C PRO A 391 -7.22 1.11 -5.06
N VAL A 392 -8.25 0.81 -4.29
CA VAL A 392 -8.38 -0.47 -3.57
C VAL A 392 -8.28 -1.70 -4.47
N GLU A 393 -8.81 -1.67 -5.70
CA GLU A 393 -8.78 -2.80 -6.63
C GLU A 393 -7.36 -3.10 -7.14
N ILE A 394 -6.56 -2.07 -7.37
CA ILE A 394 -5.15 -2.24 -7.77
C ILE A 394 -4.35 -2.84 -6.63
N GLY A 395 -4.49 -2.29 -5.42
CA GLY A 395 -3.83 -2.85 -4.24
C GLY A 395 -4.24 -4.29 -3.96
N HIS A 396 -5.52 -4.61 -4.17
CA HIS A 396 -6.05 -5.98 -4.04
C HIS A 396 -5.40 -6.93 -5.06
N SER A 397 -5.35 -6.53 -6.34
CA SER A 397 -4.73 -7.34 -7.41
C SER A 397 -3.26 -7.68 -7.08
N SER A 398 -2.46 -6.69 -6.70
CA SER A 398 -1.05 -6.88 -6.34
C SER A 398 -0.88 -7.76 -5.11
N CYS A 399 -1.69 -7.52 -4.07
CA CYS A 399 -1.68 -8.32 -2.84
C CYS A 399 -2.11 -9.78 -3.10
N THR A 400 -3.05 -9.99 -4.03
CA THR A 400 -3.49 -11.33 -4.44
C THR A 400 -2.34 -12.12 -5.06
N VAL A 401 -1.53 -11.55 -5.94
CA VAL A 401 -0.36 -12.23 -6.52
C VAL A 401 0.61 -12.70 -5.43
N CYS A 402 0.89 -11.86 -4.44
CA CYS A 402 1.73 -12.21 -3.30
C CYS A 402 1.17 -13.40 -2.51
N ASN A 403 -0.12 -13.35 -2.17
CA ASN A 403 -0.78 -14.39 -1.40
C ASN A 403 -0.91 -15.70 -2.16
N LEU A 404 -1.14 -15.67 -3.48
CA LEU A 404 -1.15 -16.87 -4.33
C LEU A 404 0.19 -17.59 -4.30
N GLY A 405 1.31 -16.84 -4.30
CA GLY A 405 2.64 -17.40 -4.09
C GLY A 405 2.80 -18.12 -2.77
N ASN A 406 2.40 -17.48 -1.67
CA ASN A 406 2.44 -18.09 -0.33
C ASN A 406 1.55 -19.35 -0.25
N ILE A 407 0.37 -19.34 -0.89
CA ILE A 407 -0.53 -20.50 -0.93
C ILE A 407 0.14 -21.67 -1.70
N ALA A 408 0.75 -21.40 -2.85
CA ALA A 408 1.45 -22.41 -3.62
C ALA A 408 2.63 -23.02 -2.84
N TYR A 409 3.43 -22.18 -2.15
CA TYR A 409 4.49 -22.66 -1.25
C TYR A 409 3.95 -23.53 -0.13
N LYS A 410 2.88 -23.11 0.53
CA LYS A 410 2.28 -23.86 1.65
C LYS A 410 1.72 -25.22 1.24
N LEU A 411 1.13 -25.30 0.05
CA LEU A 411 0.59 -26.54 -0.47
C LEU A 411 1.68 -27.43 -1.09
N GLY A 412 2.84 -26.87 -1.46
CA GLY A 412 3.94 -27.57 -2.11
C GLY A 412 3.54 -28.17 -3.46
N ARG A 413 2.59 -27.60 -4.18
CA ARG A 413 2.11 -28.06 -5.49
C ARG A 413 1.54 -26.92 -6.32
N PRO A 414 1.46 -27.06 -7.66
CA PRO A 414 0.80 -26.09 -8.52
C PRO A 414 -0.67 -25.87 -8.14
N VAL A 415 -1.12 -24.62 -8.28
CA VAL A 415 -2.52 -24.22 -8.07
C VAL A 415 -3.03 -23.43 -9.27
N LYS A 416 -4.28 -23.68 -9.68
CA LYS A 416 -4.93 -22.96 -10.78
C LYS A 416 -5.89 -21.93 -10.23
N TRP A 417 -5.76 -20.70 -10.72
CA TRP A 417 -6.51 -19.54 -10.29
C TRP A 417 -7.29 -18.94 -11.44
N ASN A 418 -8.52 -18.55 -11.18
CA ASN A 418 -9.29 -17.73 -12.12
C ASN A 418 -9.28 -16.27 -11.61
N PRO A 419 -8.48 -15.37 -12.24
CA PRO A 419 -8.31 -14.00 -11.75
C PRO A 419 -9.54 -13.11 -12.00
N ILE A 420 -10.50 -13.53 -12.82
CA ILE A 420 -11.71 -12.74 -13.11
C ILE A 420 -12.76 -12.92 -12.02
N VAL A 421 -12.95 -14.17 -11.55
CA VAL A 421 -13.92 -14.48 -10.49
C VAL A 421 -13.23 -14.67 -9.12
N GLU A 422 -11.91 -14.55 -9.09
CA GLU A 422 -11.05 -14.65 -7.91
C GLU A 422 -11.32 -15.92 -7.09
N LYS A 423 -11.18 -17.08 -7.76
CA LYS A 423 -11.37 -18.41 -7.16
C LYS A 423 -10.35 -19.40 -7.68
N PHE A 424 -9.98 -20.35 -6.84
CA PHE A 424 -9.27 -21.55 -7.29
C PHE A 424 -10.21 -22.46 -8.10
N MET A 425 -9.64 -23.17 -9.06
CA MET A 425 -10.39 -24.07 -9.96
C MET A 425 -10.36 -25.48 -9.35
N ASP A 426 -11.51 -25.92 -8.84
CA ASP A 426 -11.72 -27.27 -8.27
C ASP A 426 -10.66 -27.70 -7.22
N ASP A 427 -10.23 -26.75 -6.37
CA ASP A 427 -9.21 -26.95 -5.35
C ASP A 427 -9.70 -26.49 -3.98
N PRO A 428 -10.33 -27.38 -3.20
CA PRO A 428 -10.85 -27.05 -1.87
C PRO A 428 -9.74 -26.71 -0.86
N ASP A 429 -8.56 -27.34 -0.95
CA ASP A 429 -7.45 -27.08 -0.03
C ASP A 429 -6.90 -25.66 -0.24
N ALA A 430 -6.69 -25.27 -1.49
CA ALA A 430 -6.29 -23.91 -1.82
C ALA A 430 -7.38 -22.88 -1.45
N THR A 431 -8.65 -23.24 -1.66
CA THR A 431 -9.79 -22.37 -1.31
C THR A 431 -9.88 -22.14 0.20
N ALA A 432 -9.57 -23.13 1.02
CA ALA A 432 -9.53 -22.99 2.48
C ALA A 432 -8.45 -21.99 2.96
N LEU A 433 -7.42 -21.74 2.15
CA LEU A 433 -6.34 -20.78 2.44
C LEU A 433 -6.64 -19.34 1.99
N LEU A 434 -7.80 -19.07 1.38
CA LEU A 434 -8.21 -17.72 1.03
C LEU A 434 -8.46 -16.82 2.23
N HIS A 435 -8.73 -17.43 3.39
CA HIS A 435 -9.01 -16.73 4.65
C HIS A 435 -8.69 -17.60 5.85
N TYR A 436 -8.67 -16.99 7.02
CA TYR A 436 -8.64 -17.65 8.33
C TYR A 436 -9.75 -17.10 9.22
N THR A 437 -10.20 -17.90 10.19
CA THR A 437 -11.20 -17.44 11.16
C THR A 437 -10.55 -16.48 12.14
N TYR A 438 -11.11 -15.28 12.27
CA TYR A 438 -10.69 -14.35 13.31
C TYR A 438 -10.96 -14.94 14.70
N ARG A 439 -10.13 -14.58 15.66
CA ARG A 439 -10.40 -14.94 17.06
C ARG A 439 -11.66 -14.21 17.55
N ASP A 440 -12.26 -14.74 18.63
CA ASP A 440 -13.47 -14.17 19.22
C ASP A 440 -13.30 -12.69 19.58
N GLY A 441 -14.33 -11.90 19.28
CA GLY A 441 -14.37 -10.47 19.53
C GLY A 441 -13.93 -9.59 18.36
N TYR A 442 -13.56 -10.19 17.21
CA TYR A 442 -13.11 -9.48 16.01
C TYR A 442 -13.94 -9.81 14.77
#